data_cf229f139a4ae250f2f88ce681745e20
#
_entry.id   cf229f139a4ae250f2f88ce681745e20
#
_cell.length_a   1.000
_cell.length_b   1.000
_cell.length_c   1.000
_cell.angle_alpha   90.00
_cell.angle_beta   90.00
_cell.angle_gamma   90.00
#
_symmetry.space_group_name_H-M   'P 1'
#
loop_
_entity.id
_entity.type
_entity.pdbx_description
1 polymer ?
#
loop_
_entity_poly.entity_id
_entity_poly.type
_entity_poly.pdbx_seq_one_letter_code
_entity_poly.pdbx_strand_id
1 'polypeptide(L)'
;MIYLSQIFFIGIDAYAIMDNHMHIVIETKYTVADSASAEDVAFRWLYLHPKKKDKFGQPIPPTKKEIEDFIKNNEEVDITRAKLRDPSTYMKELNQSIAKKINKEDGTTGRFGRGRFDSVYLPEEGTTLKCMMYVDLNEIRAKIAKSPECSKFSSCYRRIKAELAREKLKDEPNNEIAKEESKLDNWLEPVFNTKKKRGFLNMSFKEYLVLLDWTGRQIRDDKRGAISEELESILKRVGLKSEKWIDTFLSFEKDFKRVAGSENTIRKQAKKANNHWFQGVGCAKQHFIQ
;
A
#
# COMPACT_ATOMS: atom_id res chain seq x y z
N MET A 1 2.89 -2.46 10.55
CA MET A 1 3.21 -2.40 9.11
C MET A 1 4.71 -2.27 8.85
N ILE A 2 5.43 -1.25 9.37
CA ILE A 2 6.86 -1.02 9.11
C ILE A 2 7.72 -2.28 9.33
N TYR A 3 7.57 -2.95 10.47
CA TYR A 3 8.29 -4.20 10.77
C TYR A 3 8.01 -5.30 9.73
N LEU A 4 6.75 -5.49 9.36
CA LEU A 4 6.37 -6.53 8.41
C LEU A 4 6.81 -6.22 6.97
N SER A 5 6.87 -4.94 6.56
CA SER A 5 7.36 -4.57 5.22
C SER A 5 8.85 -4.88 5.02
N GLN A 6 9.61 -4.99 6.12
CA GLN A 6 11.03 -5.39 6.07
C GLN A 6 11.22 -6.92 6.00
N ILE A 7 10.21 -7.67 6.41
CA ILE A 7 10.25 -9.14 6.47
C ILE A 7 9.63 -9.78 5.24
N PHE A 8 8.41 -9.35 4.89
CA PHE A 8 7.68 -9.89 3.75
C PHE A 8 8.23 -9.37 2.41
N PHE A 9 8.09 -10.17 1.38
CA PHE A 9 8.27 -9.71 -0.01
C PHE A 9 7.00 -8.99 -0.50
N ILE A 10 6.55 -8.05 0.32
CA ILE A 10 5.35 -7.23 0.08
C ILE A 10 5.73 -5.79 0.35
N GLY A 11 5.50 -4.93 -0.64
CA GLY A 11 5.61 -3.49 -0.52
C GLY A 11 4.29 -2.84 -0.13
N ILE A 12 4.35 -1.68 0.47
CA ILE A 12 3.19 -0.87 0.83
C ILE A 12 3.19 0.39 -0.04
N ASP A 13 2.22 0.49 -0.95
CA ASP A 13 2.09 1.63 -1.85
C ASP A 13 1.35 2.78 -1.18
N ALA A 14 0.23 2.47 -0.52
CA ALA A 14 -0.56 3.44 0.24
C ALA A 14 -1.26 2.77 1.42
N TYR A 15 -1.60 3.58 2.43
CA TYR A 15 -2.46 3.16 3.53
C TYR A 15 -3.22 4.34 4.14
N ALA A 16 -4.37 4.02 4.76
CA ALA A 16 -5.09 4.90 5.67
C ALA A 16 -5.62 4.09 6.85
N ILE A 17 -5.38 4.56 8.08
CA ILE A 17 -5.88 3.93 9.29
C ILE A 17 -7.02 4.78 9.81
N MET A 18 -8.20 4.17 9.87
CA MET A 18 -9.44 4.78 10.35
C MET A 18 -9.77 4.24 11.75
N ASP A 19 -10.74 4.82 12.42
CA ASP A 19 -11.11 4.45 13.80
C ASP A 19 -11.49 2.98 13.94
N ASN A 20 -12.13 2.38 12.93
CA ASN A 20 -12.68 1.02 13.00
C ASN A 20 -12.23 0.09 11.86
N HIS A 21 -11.45 0.58 10.91
CA HIS A 21 -10.92 -0.20 9.79
C HIS A 21 -9.64 0.43 9.23
N MET A 22 -8.98 -0.26 8.31
CA MET A 22 -7.83 0.26 7.59
C MET A 22 -7.93 -0.11 6.11
N HIS A 23 -7.38 0.74 5.28
CA HIS A 23 -7.15 0.48 3.85
C HIS A 23 -5.66 0.38 3.62
N ILE A 24 -5.24 -0.61 2.82
CA ILE A 24 -3.83 -0.79 2.45
C ILE A 24 -3.77 -1.15 0.97
N VAL A 25 -2.93 -0.45 0.21
CA VAL A 25 -2.53 -0.84 -1.14
C VAL A 25 -1.17 -1.48 -1.05
N ILE A 26 -1.06 -2.71 -1.53
CA ILE A 26 0.16 -3.52 -1.44
C ILE A 26 0.60 -4.01 -2.80
N GLU A 27 1.91 -4.15 -2.97
CA GLU A 27 2.56 -4.80 -4.09
C GLU A 27 3.21 -6.11 -3.65
N THR A 28 2.93 -7.21 -4.36
CA THR A 28 3.64 -8.48 -4.13
C THR A 28 4.88 -8.54 -5.01
N LYS A 29 6.04 -8.64 -4.40
CA LYS A 29 7.36 -8.64 -5.08
C LYS A 29 7.78 -10.05 -5.50
N TYR A 30 7.08 -10.61 -6.48
CA TYR A 30 7.35 -11.99 -6.94
C TYR A 30 8.79 -12.21 -7.36
N THR A 31 9.33 -11.33 -8.23
CA THR A 31 10.69 -11.44 -8.74
C THR A 31 11.75 -11.40 -7.63
N VAL A 32 11.56 -10.52 -6.64
CA VAL A 32 12.46 -10.42 -5.49
C VAL A 32 12.37 -11.69 -4.62
N ALA A 33 11.15 -12.18 -4.38
CA ALA A 33 10.95 -13.41 -3.64
C ALA A 33 11.58 -14.63 -4.32
N ASP A 34 11.41 -14.75 -5.64
CA ASP A 34 11.95 -15.88 -6.40
C ASP A 34 13.49 -15.86 -6.48
N SER A 35 14.12 -14.67 -6.47
CA SER A 35 15.58 -14.49 -6.46
C SER A 35 16.22 -14.51 -5.07
N ALA A 36 15.43 -14.52 -4.00
CA ALA A 36 15.96 -14.52 -2.64
C ALA A 36 16.65 -15.85 -2.32
N SER A 37 17.78 -15.81 -1.63
CA SER A 37 18.48 -17.03 -1.21
C SER A 37 17.70 -17.79 -0.14
N ALA A 38 18.02 -19.09 0.06
CA ALA A 38 17.44 -19.89 1.11
C ALA A 38 17.71 -19.30 2.50
N GLU A 39 18.91 -18.74 2.69
CA GLU A 39 19.32 -18.08 3.94
C GLU A 39 18.50 -16.81 4.20
N ASP A 40 18.23 -15.98 3.17
CA ASP A 40 17.38 -14.78 3.34
C ASP A 40 15.95 -15.16 3.71
N VAL A 41 15.39 -16.19 3.05
CA VAL A 41 14.06 -16.72 3.38
C VAL A 41 14.02 -17.25 4.81
N ALA A 42 15.00 -18.06 5.21
CA ALA A 42 15.11 -18.58 6.56
C ALA A 42 15.26 -17.47 7.60
N PHE A 43 16.16 -16.50 7.35
CA PHE A 43 16.37 -15.37 8.24
C PHE A 43 15.07 -14.60 8.49
N ARG A 44 14.34 -14.21 7.43
CA ARG A 44 13.09 -13.47 7.50
C ARG A 44 12.03 -14.22 8.32
N TRP A 45 11.87 -15.52 8.06
CA TRP A 45 10.89 -16.33 8.74
C TRP A 45 11.20 -16.54 10.23
N LEU A 46 12.46 -16.87 10.53
CA LEU A 46 12.90 -17.07 11.92
C LEU A 46 12.89 -15.75 12.71
N TYR A 47 13.15 -14.63 12.05
CA TYR A 47 13.08 -13.30 12.66
C TYR A 47 11.62 -12.86 12.91
N LEU A 48 10.68 -13.26 12.04
CA LEU A 48 9.24 -13.04 12.25
C LEU A 48 8.72 -13.86 13.45
N HIS A 49 9.21 -15.09 13.59
CA HIS A 49 8.83 -16.04 14.65
C HIS A 49 10.01 -16.35 15.58
N PRO A 50 10.49 -15.34 16.34
CA PRO A 50 11.71 -15.46 17.11
C PRO A 50 11.53 -16.44 18.28
N LYS A 51 12.50 -17.36 18.47
CA LYS A 51 12.55 -18.25 19.65
C LYS A 51 12.81 -17.47 20.92
N LYS A 52 13.55 -16.34 20.84
CA LYS A 52 13.91 -15.50 21.97
C LYS A 52 13.64 -14.03 21.65
N LYS A 53 13.31 -13.29 22.69
CA LYS A 53 13.19 -11.83 22.64
C LYS A 53 14.12 -11.21 23.68
N ASP A 54 14.56 -9.98 23.41
CA ASP A 54 15.34 -9.21 24.36
C ASP A 54 14.49 -8.70 25.55
N LYS A 55 15.12 -8.00 26.48
CA LYS A 55 14.46 -7.41 27.65
C LYS A 55 13.39 -6.35 27.31
N PHE A 56 13.40 -5.84 26.08
CA PHE A 56 12.43 -4.89 25.57
C PHE A 56 11.34 -5.56 24.72
N GLY A 57 11.38 -6.90 24.60
CA GLY A 57 10.41 -7.65 23.80
C GLY A 57 10.70 -7.64 22.30
N GLN A 58 11.87 -7.13 21.87
CA GLN A 58 12.29 -7.13 20.47
C GLN A 58 12.80 -8.52 20.05
N PRO A 59 12.56 -8.94 18.81
CA PRO A 59 13.09 -10.20 18.30
C PRO A 59 14.62 -10.21 18.30
N ILE A 60 15.21 -11.27 18.84
CA ILE A 60 16.65 -11.53 18.70
C ILE A 60 16.86 -12.20 17.34
N PRO A 61 17.78 -11.70 16.49
CA PRO A 61 18.10 -12.31 15.21
C PRO A 61 18.45 -13.79 15.33
N PRO A 62 18.08 -14.63 14.37
CA PRO A 62 18.44 -16.04 14.38
C PRO A 62 19.96 -16.22 14.25
N THR A 63 20.46 -17.25 14.88
CA THR A 63 21.88 -17.63 14.79
C THR A 63 22.17 -18.30 13.44
N LYS A 64 23.43 -18.33 13.01
CA LYS A 64 23.85 -19.05 11.79
C LYS A 64 23.42 -20.51 11.82
N LYS A 65 23.59 -21.18 12.96
CA LYS A 65 23.14 -22.58 13.12
C LYS A 65 21.65 -22.77 12.91
N GLU A 66 20.82 -21.87 13.41
CA GLU A 66 19.35 -21.94 13.21
C GLU A 66 18.97 -21.76 11.74
N ILE A 67 19.66 -20.88 11.02
CA ILE A 67 19.47 -20.70 9.58
C ILE A 67 19.93 -21.96 8.83
N GLU A 68 21.14 -22.48 9.12
CA GLU A 68 21.67 -23.71 8.53
C GLU A 68 20.75 -24.91 8.76
N ASP A 69 20.19 -25.06 9.95
CA ASP A 69 19.25 -26.14 10.28
C ASP A 69 17.92 -25.99 9.51
N PHE A 70 17.44 -24.75 9.34
CA PHE A 70 16.20 -24.49 8.59
C PHE A 70 16.34 -24.82 7.10
N ILE A 71 17.45 -24.41 6.47
CA ILE A 71 17.66 -24.59 5.02
C ILE A 71 17.95 -26.05 4.60
N LYS A 72 18.20 -26.96 5.53
CA LYS A 72 18.35 -28.39 5.23
C LYS A 72 17.10 -28.99 4.59
N ASN A 73 15.93 -28.38 4.84
CA ASN A 73 14.67 -28.80 4.25
C ASN A 73 14.27 -27.82 3.13
N ASN A 74 14.62 -28.15 1.89
CA ASN A 74 14.33 -27.33 0.72
C ASN A 74 12.83 -27.10 0.52
N GLU A 75 11.98 -28.11 0.78
CA GLU A 75 10.52 -27.98 0.66
C GLU A 75 9.98 -26.93 1.66
N GLU A 76 10.49 -26.93 2.89
CA GLU A 76 10.11 -25.92 3.89
C GLU A 76 10.54 -24.52 3.48
N VAL A 77 11.70 -24.36 2.85
CA VAL A 77 12.18 -23.06 2.31
C VAL A 77 11.22 -22.55 1.24
N ASP A 78 10.79 -23.40 0.29
CA ASP A 78 9.90 -23.00 -0.80
C ASP A 78 8.49 -22.68 -0.30
N ILE A 79 7.95 -23.46 0.62
CA ILE A 79 6.68 -23.16 1.30
C ILE A 79 6.77 -21.81 2.04
N THR A 80 7.86 -21.56 2.73
CA THR A 80 8.08 -20.32 3.48
C THR A 80 8.24 -19.11 2.56
N ARG A 81 8.97 -19.26 1.44
CA ARG A 81 9.07 -18.26 0.39
C ARG A 81 7.69 -17.85 -0.15
N ALA A 82 6.83 -18.83 -0.40
CA ALA A 82 5.47 -18.60 -0.82
C ALA A 82 4.65 -17.85 0.24
N LYS A 83 4.79 -18.19 1.53
CA LYS A 83 4.13 -17.49 2.64
C LYS A 83 4.60 -16.05 2.78
N LEU A 84 5.90 -15.77 2.62
CA LEU A 84 6.47 -14.43 2.74
C LEU A 84 6.04 -13.46 1.61
N ARG A 85 5.50 -13.97 0.50
CA ARG A 85 4.93 -13.15 -0.58
C ARG A 85 3.40 -13.19 -0.64
N ASP A 86 2.75 -13.90 0.29
CA ASP A 86 1.29 -14.04 0.29
C ASP A 86 0.61 -12.93 1.10
N PRO A 87 -0.28 -12.13 0.46
CA PRO A 87 -1.06 -11.09 1.14
C PRO A 87 -1.88 -11.62 2.31
N SER A 88 -2.41 -12.85 2.23
CA SER A 88 -3.21 -13.42 3.30
C SER A 88 -2.37 -13.70 4.55
N THR A 89 -1.15 -14.21 4.36
CA THR A 89 -0.19 -14.43 5.44
C THR A 89 0.25 -13.10 6.05
N TYR A 90 0.54 -12.07 5.23
CA TYR A 90 0.86 -10.73 5.71
C TYR A 90 -0.27 -10.15 6.58
N MET A 91 -1.51 -10.18 6.10
CA MET A 91 -2.67 -9.66 6.85
C MET A 91 -2.95 -10.45 8.12
N LYS A 92 -2.71 -11.77 8.12
CA LYS A 92 -2.79 -12.59 9.33
C LYS A 92 -1.81 -12.13 10.40
N GLU A 93 -0.53 -11.96 10.04
CA GLU A 93 0.51 -11.51 10.98
C GLU A 93 0.24 -10.07 11.47
N LEU A 94 -0.21 -9.17 10.59
CA LEU A 94 -0.58 -7.82 10.95
C LEU A 94 -1.73 -7.80 11.96
N ASN A 95 -2.83 -8.50 11.66
CA ASN A 95 -4.01 -8.54 12.52
C ASN A 95 -3.73 -9.22 13.87
N GLN A 96 -2.91 -10.28 13.88
CA GLN A 96 -2.50 -10.92 15.14
C GLN A 96 -1.64 -9.98 16.00
N SER A 97 -0.73 -9.22 15.38
CA SER A 97 0.10 -8.25 16.08
C SER A 97 -0.75 -7.14 16.72
N ILE A 98 -1.72 -6.61 15.96
CA ILE A 98 -2.66 -5.60 16.45
C ILE A 98 -3.52 -6.16 17.60
N ALA A 99 -4.10 -7.34 17.40
CA ALA A 99 -4.95 -7.98 18.41
C ALA A 99 -4.20 -8.22 19.73
N LYS A 100 -2.96 -8.74 19.67
CA LYS A 100 -2.13 -8.96 20.85
C LYS A 100 -1.85 -7.67 21.62
N LYS A 101 -1.60 -6.56 20.88
CA LYS A 101 -1.33 -5.26 21.50
C LYS A 101 -2.56 -4.69 22.17
N ILE A 102 -3.70 -4.65 21.45
CA ILE A 102 -4.96 -4.12 21.98
C ILE A 102 -5.44 -4.96 23.18
N ASN A 103 -5.47 -6.29 23.04
CA ASN A 103 -5.87 -7.17 24.15
C ASN A 103 -5.02 -6.97 25.40
N LYS A 104 -3.72 -6.70 25.22
CA LYS A 104 -2.83 -6.38 26.35
C LYS A 104 -3.16 -5.02 26.99
N GLU A 105 -3.46 -4.01 26.19
CA GLU A 105 -3.82 -2.66 26.65
C GLU A 105 -5.17 -2.66 27.37
N ASP A 106 -6.15 -3.41 26.84
CA ASP A 106 -7.52 -3.45 27.36
C ASP A 106 -7.73 -4.54 28.43
N GLY A 107 -6.71 -5.37 28.73
CA GLY A 107 -6.83 -6.50 29.65
C GLY A 107 -7.81 -7.58 29.18
N THR A 108 -8.03 -7.67 27.86
CA THR A 108 -8.99 -8.59 27.24
C THR A 108 -8.31 -9.73 26.49
N THR A 109 -9.09 -10.70 26.04
CA THR A 109 -8.64 -11.80 25.18
C THR A 109 -9.62 -11.96 24.03
N GLY A 110 -9.12 -12.40 22.87
CA GLY A 110 -9.99 -12.72 21.75
C GLY A 110 -9.52 -12.14 20.40
N ARG A 111 -10.43 -12.22 19.43
CA ARG A 111 -10.18 -11.76 18.06
C ARG A 111 -10.46 -10.26 17.97
N PHE A 112 -9.49 -9.51 17.39
CA PHE A 112 -9.69 -8.13 17.00
C PHE A 112 -10.18 -8.07 15.55
N GLY A 113 -11.28 -7.34 15.32
CA GLY A 113 -11.88 -7.15 14.00
C GLY A 113 -12.95 -8.19 13.62
N ARG A 114 -13.80 -7.82 12.67
CA ARG A 114 -14.90 -8.64 12.17
C ARG A 114 -14.49 -9.36 10.88
N GLY A 115 -14.22 -10.66 10.99
CA GLY A 115 -14.14 -11.51 9.81
C GLY A 115 -12.81 -11.44 9.04
N ARG A 116 -12.88 -11.77 7.75
CA ARG A 116 -11.76 -11.78 6.78
C ARG A 116 -11.65 -10.39 6.16
N PHE A 117 -10.43 -10.00 5.75
CA PHE A 117 -10.25 -8.78 4.96
C PHE A 117 -10.82 -8.96 3.54
N ASP A 118 -11.33 -7.88 2.97
CA ASP A 118 -11.69 -7.80 1.56
C ASP A 118 -10.46 -7.38 0.75
N SER A 119 -10.34 -7.91 -0.48
CA SER A 119 -9.22 -7.57 -1.36
C SER A 119 -9.67 -7.40 -2.80
N VAL A 120 -9.09 -6.40 -3.47
CA VAL A 120 -9.30 -6.11 -4.88
C VAL A 120 -7.94 -6.17 -5.59
N TYR A 121 -7.85 -6.95 -6.66
CA TYR A 121 -6.63 -7.02 -7.47
C TYR A 121 -6.55 -5.84 -8.44
N LEU A 122 -5.40 -5.15 -8.44
CA LEU A 122 -5.13 -3.91 -9.20
C LEU A 122 -4.05 -4.19 -10.26
N PRO A 123 -4.39 -4.72 -11.44
CA PRO A 123 -3.41 -5.13 -12.45
C PRO A 123 -2.85 -3.97 -13.29
N GLU A 124 -3.41 -2.77 -13.21
CA GLU A 124 -3.11 -1.65 -14.08
C GLU A 124 -2.70 -0.41 -13.30
N GLU A 125 -1.77 0.40 -13.83
CA GLU A 125 -1.31 1.67 -13.26
C GLU A 125 -2.48 2.60 -12.92
N GLY A 126 -3.44 2.75 -13.85
CA GLY A 126 -4.62 3.61 -13.65
C GLY A 126 -5.54 3.16 -12.51
N THR A 127 -5.70 1.84 -12.29
CA THR A 127 -6.48 1.32 -11.17
C THR A 127 -5.75 1.48 -9.86
N THR A 128 -4.44 1.27 -9.85
CA THR A 128 -3.59 1.49 -8.67
C THR A 128 -3.63 2.97 -8.26
N LEU A 129 -3.48 3.91 -9.22
CA LEU A 129 -3.60 5.34 -8.96
C LEU A 129 -4.93 5.69 -8.30
N LYS A 130 -6.06 5.23 -8.87
CA LYS A 130 -7.40 5.48 -8.30
C LYS A 130 -7.53 4.93 -6.89
N CYS A 131 -7.06 3.70 -6.65
CA CYS A 131 -7.12 3.06 -5.36
C CYS A 131 -6.25 3.79 -4.32
N MET A 132 -5.04 4.21 -4.69
CA MET A 132 -4.17 5.00 -3.82
C MET A 132 -4.83 6.34 -3.44
N MET A 133 -5.40 7.05 -4.41
CA MET A 133 -6.12 8.31 -4.15
C MET A 133 -7.34 8.10 -3.25
N TYR A 134 -8.10 7.02 -3.49
CA TYR A 134 -9.20 6.64 -2.62
C TYR A 134 -8.74 6.45 -1.18
N VAL A 135 -7.63 5.74 -0.98
CA VAL A 135 -7.03 5.46 0.33
C VAL A 135 -6.52 6.75 0.98
N ASP A 136 -5.75 7.57 0.26
CA ASP A 136 -5.15 8.80 0.80
C ASP A 136 -6.19 9.91 1.11
N LEU A 137 -7.38 9.87 0.50
CA LEU A 137 -8.47 10.81 0.78
C LEU A 137 -9.48 10.28 1.82
N ASN A 138 -9.28 9.09 2.39
CA ASN A 138 -10.27 8.51 3.31
C ASN A 138 -10.53 9.36 4.55
N GLU A 139 -9.49 9.88 5.22
CA GLU A 139 -9.65 10.76 6.37
C GLU A 139 -10.40 12.06 6.02
N ILE A 140 -10.20 12.60 4.79
CA ILE A 140 -10.89 13.79 4.30
C ILE A 140 -12.36 13.47 4.04
N ARG A 141 -12.64 12.34 3.38
CA ARG A 141 -14.00 11.87 3.11
C ARG A 141 -14.78 11.58 4.40
N ALA A 142 -14.10 11.06 5.42
CA ALA A 142 -14.66 10.82 6.75
C ALA A 142 -14.76 12.11 7.60
N LYS A 143 -14.35 13.28 7.08
CA LYS A 143 -14.31 14.56 7.80
C LYS A 143 -13.39 14.56 9.03
N ILE A 144 -12.44 13.65 9.10
CA ILE A 144 -11.41 13.56 10.14
C ILE A 144 -10.31 14.57 9.88
N ALA A 145 -9.91 14.73 8.62
CA ALA A 145 -8.91 15.71 8.19
C ALA A 145 -9.47 16.72 7.18
N LYS A 146 -8.88 17.90 7.10
CA LYS A 146 -9.29 18.97 6.18
C LYS A 146 -8.54 18.92 4.85
N SER A 147 -7.36 18.30 4.83
CA SER A 147 -6.47 18.24 3.67
C SER A 147 -5.49 17.06 3.80
N PRO A 148 -4.80 16.63 2.71
CA PRO A 148 -3.85 15.52 2.75
C PRO A 148 -2.71 15.71 3.76
N GLU A 149 -2.20 16.95 3.91
CA GLU A 149 -1.16 17.29 4.87
C GLU A 149 -1.63 17.30 6.33
N CYS A 150 -2.94 17.18 6.57
CA CYS A 150 -3.54 17.00 7.89
C CYS A 150 -3.97 15.56 8.18
N SER A 151 -3.92 14.67 7.20
CA SER A 151 -4.35 13.26 7.28
C SER A 151 -3.28 12.39 7.94
N LYS A 152 -3.08 12.55 9.25
CA LYS A 152 -1.94 12.05 10.03
C LYS A 152 -1.73 10.53 9.97
N PHE A 153 -2.78 9.77 9.73
CA PHE A 153 -2.74 8.32 9.72
C PHE A 153 -2.74 7.73 8.31
N SER A 154 -2.30 8.53 7.30
CA SER A 154 -2.19 8.13 5.90
C SER A 154 -0.75 8.06 5.40
N SER A 155 -0.55 7.30 4.32
CA SER A 155 0.72 7.25 3.58
C SER A 155 1.07 8.58 2.95
N CYS A 156 0.08 9.32 2.45
CA CYS A 156 0.26 10.63 1.84
C CYS A 156 0.87 11.63 2.84
N TYR A 157 0.37 11.68 4.06
CA TYR A 157 0.94 12.54 5.11
C TYR A 157 2.42 12.26 5.35
N ARG A 158 2.81 10.97 5.44
CA ARG A 158 4.22 10.60 5.63
C ARG A 158 5.10 11.03 4.47
N ARG A 159 4.62 10.83 3.23
CA ARG A 159 5.33 11.26 2.02
C ARG A 159 5.46 12.77 1.94
N ILE A 160 4.41 13.54 2.29
CA ILE A 160 4.45 15.01 2.35
C ILE A 160 5.49 15.45 3.38
N LYS A 161 5.47 14.90 4.59
CA LYS A 161 6.45 15.24 5.63
C LYS A 161 7.88 14.94 5.21
N ALA A 162 8.11 13.77 4.64
CA ALA A 162 9.44 13.39 4.15
C ALA A 162 9.91 14.30 3.01
N GLU A 163 9.05 14.66 2.07
CA GLU A 163 9.40 15.56 0.96
C GLU A 163 9.74 16.97 1.45
N LEU A 164 8.93 17.53 2.37
CA LEU A 164 9.21 18.83 2.98
C LEU A 164 10.53 18.84 3.76
N ALA A 165 10.82 17.76 4.47
CA ALA A 165 12.08 17.60 5.18
C ALA A 165 13.29 17.50 4.22
N ARG A 166 13.14 16.80 3.08
CA ARG A 166 14.15 16.74 2.02
C ARG A 166 14.40 18.11 1.39
N GLU A 167 13.36 18.91 1.16
CA GLU A 167 13.51 20.29 0.67
C GLU A 167 14.25 21.14 1.70
N LYS A 168 13.88 21.06 2.98
CA LYS A 168 14.55 21.78 4.06
C LYS A 168 16.03 21.44 4.21
N LEU A 169 16.41 20.18 4.00
CA LEU A 169 17.80 19.75 4.05
C LEU A 169 18.69 20.33 2.95
N LYS A 170 18.13 20.91 1.87
CA LYS A 170 18.92 21.62 0.85
C LYS A 170 19.49 22.92 1.41
N ASP A 171 18.71 23.60 2.27
CA ASP A 171 19.10 24.86 2.88
C ASP A 171 19.80 24.64 4.23
N GLU A 172 19.39 23.60 4.98
CA GLU A 172 19.87 23.25 6.31
C GLU A 172 20.41 21.80 6.36
N PRO A 173 21.57 21.47 5.78
CA PRO A 173 22.06 20.08 5.66
C PRO A 173 22.29 19.35 6.99
N ASN A 174 22.51 20.09 8.07
CA ASN A 174 22.80 19.58 9.41
C ASN A 174 21.59 19.54 10.35
N ASN A 175 20.39 19.81 9.85
CA ASN A 175 19.18 19.78 10.65
C ASN A 175 18.79 18.30 10.98
N GLU A 176 19.08 17.86 12.21
CA GLU A 176 18.85 16.47 12.64
C GLU A 176 17.35 16.07 12.59
N ILE A 177 16.45 16.99 12.95
CA ILE A 177 15.00 16.73 12.86
C ILE A 177 14.59 16.48 11.40
N ALA A 178 15.05 17.33 10.48
CA ALA A 178 14.77 17.16 9.06
C ALA A 178 15.40 15.87 8.50
N LYS A 179 16.58 15.46 8.98
CA LYS A 179 17.18 14.17 8.61
C LYS A 179 16.31 12.98 9.01
N GLU A 180 15.75 12.97 10.20
CA GLU A 180 14.86 11.90 10.65
C GLU A 180 13.51 11.95 9.91
N GLU A 181 12.90 13.12 9.77
CA GLU A 181 11.64 13.29 9.04
C GLU A 181 11.77 12.88 7.56
N SER A 182 12.92 13.13 6.92
CA SER A 182 13.16 12.74 5.52
C SER A 182 13.10 11.24 5.27
N LYS A 183 13.19 10.43 6.33
CA LYS A 183 13.14 8.96 6.28
C LYS A 183 11.75 8.38 6.55
N LEU A 184 10.74 9.21 6.84
CA LEU A 184 9.42 8.76 7.26
C LEU A 184 8.70 7.86 6.25
N ASP A 185 9.03 7.99 4.97
CA ASP A 185 8.44 7.21 3.87
C ASP A 185 9.37 6.13 3.30
N ASN A 186 10.57 5.91 3.87
CA ASN A 186 11.55 4.95 3.35
C ASN A 186 11.07 3.49 3.33
N TRP A 187 10.07 3.16 4.13
CA TRP A 187 9.48 1.84 4.21
C TRP A 187 8.28 1.64 3.26
N LEU A 188 7.83 2.74 2.64
CA LEU A 188 6.82 2.71 1.58
C LEU A 188 7.46 2.45 0.23
N GLU A 189 6.72 1.82 -0.67
CA GLU A 189 7.23 1.58 -2.03
C GLU A 189 7.45 2.89 -2.79
N PRO A 190 8.50 2.96 -3.62
CA PRO A 190 8.79 4.11 -4.46
C PRO A 190 7.89 4.11 -5.71
N VAL A 191 6.58 4.33 -5.51
CA VAL A 191 5.57 4.29 -6.58
C VAL A 191 5.66 5.46 -7.56
N PHE A 192 6.32 6.56 -7.17
CA PHE A 192 6.44 7.77 -7.97
C PHE A 192 7.80 7.89 -8.65
N ASN A 193 7.84 8.62 -9.78
CA ASN A 193 9.08 8.97 -10.44
C ASN A 193 9.94 9.86 -9.55
N THR A 194 11.22 9.56 -9.48
CA THR A 194 12.25 10.40 -8.88
C THR A 194 13.28 10.80 -9.93
N LYS A 195 14.19 11.75 -9.60
CA LYS A 195 15.31 12.12 -10.48
C LYS A 195 16.22 10.93 -10.85
N LYS A 196 16.25 9.89 -10.00
CA LYS A 196 17.17 8.74 -10.14
C LYS A 196 16.48 7.46 -10.58
N LYS A 197 15.17 7.33 -10.36
CA LYS A 197 14.44 6.07 -10.59
C LYS A 197 13.02 6.37 -11.09
N ARG A 198 12.59 5.61 -12.11
CA ARG A 198 11.20 5.57 -12.55
C ARG A 198 10.38 4.76 -11.55
N GLY A 199 9.28 5.33 -11.08
CA GLY A 199 8.31 4.64 -10.22
C GLY A 199 7.34 3.77 -11.01
N PHE A 200 6.47 3.06 -10.32
CA PHE A 200 5.38 2.30 -10.93
C PHE A 200 4.37 3.25 -11.62
N LEU A 201 3.98 4.33 -10.93
CA LEU A 201 3.17 5.38 -11.53
C LEU A 201 4.06 6.31 -12.37
N ASN A 202 3.70 6.52 -13.63
CA ASN A 202 4.47 7.38 -14.54
C ASN A 202 4.22 8.88 -14.26
N MET A 203 4.36 9.27 -13.01
CA MET A 203 4.21 10.64 -12.51
C MET A 203 5.11 10.89 -11.32
N SER A 204 5.41 12.16 -11.04
CA SER A 204 6.09 12.58 -9.81
C SER A 204 5.11 12.64 -8.63
N PHE A 205 5.64 12.62 -7.41
CA PHE A 205 4.80 12.80 -6.22
C PHE A 205 4.13 14.17 -6.18
N LYS A 206 4.77 15.22 -6.72
CA LYS A 206 4.18 16.57 -6.82
C LYS A 206 2.97 16.58 -7.75
N GLU A 207 3.06 15.93 -8.91
CA GLU A 207 1.92 15.78 -9.83
C GLU A 207 0.78 15.01 -9.18
N TYR A 208 1.10 13.93 -8.44
CA TYR A 208 0.12 13.18 -7.67
C TYR A 208 -0.60 14.06 -6.64
N LEU A 209 0.13 14.88 -5.88
CA LEU A 209 -0.48 15.78 -4.89
C LEU A 209 -1.43 16.79 -5.51
N VAL A 210 -1.10 17.36 -6.69
CA VAL A 210 -1.98 18.27 -7.42
C VAL A 210 -3.27 17.57 -7.82
N LEU A 211 -3.16 16.34 -8.36
CA LEU A 211 -4.31 15.53 -8.74
C LEU A 211 -5.15 15.13 -7.52
N LEU A 212 -4.51 14.78 -6.42
CA LEU A 212 -5.15 14.41 -5.16
C LEU A 212 -5.93 15.59 -4.56
N ASP A 213 -5.32 16.77 -4.49
CA ASP A 213 -5.98 18.01 -3.98
C ASP A 213 -7.17 18.39 -4.87
N TRP A 214 -6.98 18.36 -6.19
CA TRP A 214 -8.09 18.62 -7.11
C TRP A 214 -9.25 17.64 -6.90
N THR A 215 -8.97 16.35 -6.81
CA THR A 215 -9.99 15.30 -6.58
C THR A 215 -10.67 15.52 -5.22
N GLY A 216 -9.90 15.80 -4.18
CA GLY A 216 -10.43 16.10 -2.85
C GLY A 216 -11.35 17.33 -2.81
N ARG A 217 -11.08 18.35 -3.66
CA ARG A 217 -11.94 19.54 -3.80
C ARG A 217 -13.25 19.24 -4.51
N GLN A 218 -13.26 18.34 -5.50
CA GLN A 218 -14.49 17.92 -6.19
C GLN A 218 -15.44 17.14 -5.29
N ILE A 219 -14.92 16.47 -4.24
CA ILE A 219 -15.72 15.75 -3.25
C ILE A 219 -16.42 16.71 -2.28
N ARG A 220 -15.98 17.98 -2.21
CA ARG A 220 -16.50 19.02 -1.32
C ARG A 220 -17.37 20.00 -2.11
N ASP A 221 -18.64 20.09 -1.73
CA ASP A 221 -19.64 20.97 -2.37
C ASP A 221 -19.31 22.48 -2.29
N ASP A 222 -18.42 22.86 -1.36
CA ASP A 222 -18.08 24.27 -1.04
C ASP A 222 -16.87 24.83 -1.82
N LYS A 223 -16.18 24.01 -2.66
CA LYS A 223 -14.98 24.44 -3.38
C LYS A 223 -14.99 24.05 -4.85
N ARG A 224 -14.69 25.02 -5.71
CA ARG A 224 -14.43 24.80 -7.14
C ARG A 224 -12.93 24.60 -7.34
N GLY A 225 -12.49 23.43 -7.83
CA GLY A 225 -11.14 23.19 -8.32
C GLY A 225 -11.04 23.47 -9.81
N ALA A 226 -9.91 24.00 -10.26
CA ALA A 226 -9.58 24.08 -11.68
C ALA A 226 -8.54 23.01 -12.02
N ILE A 227 -8.79 22.19 -13.04
CA ILE A 227 -7.78 21.27 -13.59
C ILE A 227 -6.89 22.09 -14.50
N SER A 228 -5.57 21.95 -14.34
CA SER A 228 -4.62 22.45 -15.35
C SER A 228 -4.60 21.51 -16.57
N GLU A 229 -4.23 22.03 -17.75
CA GLU A 229 -4.01 21.22 -18.96
C GLU A 229 -3.03 20.07 -18.72
N GLU A 230 -2.02 20.29 -17.86
CA GLU A 230 -1.06 19.27 -17.45
C GLU A 230 -1.72 18.09 -16.73
N LEU A 231 -2.69 18.33 -15.84
CA LEU A 231 -3.40 17.27 -15.11
C LEU A 231 -4.27 16.42 -16.04
N GLU A 232 -4.91 17.02 -17.04
CA GLU A 232 -5.63 16.25 -18.07
C GLU A 232 -4.67 15.37 -18.85
N SER A 233 -3.50 15.89 -19.22
CA SER A 233 -2.44 15.08 -19.87
C SER A 233 -1.99 13.90 -18.99
N ILE A 234 -1.83 14.09 -17.69
CA ILE A 234 -1.48 13.04 -16.74
C ILE A 234 -2.56 11.96 -16.70
N LEU A 235 -3.82 12.34 -16.61
CA LEU A 235 -4.95 11.39 -16.63
C LEU A 235 -4.95 10.55 -17.91
N LYS A 236 -4.69 11.15 -19.06
CA LYS A 236 -4.56 10.42 -20.33
C LYS A 236 -3.42 9.41 -20.31
N ARG A 237 -2.25 9.77 -19.76
CA ARG A 237 -1.08 8.89 -19.65
C ARG A 237 -1.36 7.63 -18.82
N VAL A 238 -2.18 7.75 -17.76
CA VAL A 238 -2.56 6.59 -16.92
C VAL A 238 -3.83 5.89 -17.41
N GLY A 239 -4.35 6.24 -18.60
CA GLY A 239 -5.49 5.57 -19.21
C GLY A 239 -6.84 5.91 -18.56
N LEU A 240 -6.98 7.11 -17.98
CA LEU A 240 -8.18 7.56 -17.27
C LEU A 240 -8.93 8.61 -18.10
N LYS A 241 -10.27 8.52 -18.11
CA LYS A 241 -11.14 9.54 -18.71
C LYS A 241 -11.38 10.65 -17.69
N SER A 242 -10.98 11.90 -18.03
CA SER A 242 -11.11 13.06 -17.15
C SER A 242 -12.59 13.35 -16.79
N GLU A 243 -13.50 13.22 -17.76
CA GLU A 243 -14.92 13.54 -17.60
C GLU A 243 -15.66 12.71 -16.56
N LYS A 244 -15.19 11.47 -16.31
CA LYS A 244 -15.82 10.52 -15.37
C LYS A 244 -14.92 10.19 -14.17
N TRP A 245 -13.86 10.93 -13.98
CA TRP A 245 -12.89 10.65 -12.92
C TRP A 245 -13.52 10.64 -11.53
N ILE A 246 -14.29 11.68 -11.21
CA ILE A 246 -14.89 11.85 -9.89
C ILE A 246 -15.93 10.76 -9.60
N ASP A 247 -16.82 10.46 -10.57
CA ASP A 247 -17.85 9.42 -10.41
C ASP A 247 -17.18 8.07 -10.17
N THR A 248 -16.12 7.76 -10.94
CA THR A 248 -15.35 6.53 -10.77
C THR A 248 -14.67 6.47 -9.41
N PHE A 249 -14.09 7.57 -8.97
CA PHE A 249 -13.43 7.66 -7.66
C PHE A 249 -14.42 7.40 -6.53
N LEU A 250 -15.59 8.01 -6.57
CA LEU A 250 -16.62 7.88 -5.53
C LEU A 250 -17.27 6.49 -5.49
N SER A 251 -17.35 5.80 -6.63
CA SER A 251 -17.97 4.48 -6.74
C SER A 251 -16.98 3.32 -6.72
N PHE A 252 -15.67 3.58 -6.68
CA PHE A 252 -14.61 2.57 -6.85
C PHE A 252 -14.81 1.32 -5.98
N GLU A 253 -15.05 1.48 -4.68
CA GLU A 253 -15.24 0.37 -3.73
C GLU A 253 -16.52 -0.43 -4.02
N LYS A 254 -17.56 0.25 -4.48
CA LYS A 254 -18.85 -0.36 -4.84
C LYS A 254 -18.77 -1.13 -6.16
N ASP A 255 -18.04 -0.58 -7.14
CA ASP A 255 -17.99 -1.09 -8.51
C ASP A 255 -17.03 -2.28 -8.68
N PHE A 256 -15.94 -2.32 -7.89
CA PHE A 256 -14.92 -3.36 -7.97
C PHE A 256 -14.76 -4.12 -6.65
N LYS A 257 -14.98 -5.44 -6.69
CA LYS A 257 -14.90 -6.31 -5.49
C LYS A 257 -13.66 -7.21 -5.44
N ARG A 258 -13.20 -7.72 -6.59
CA ARG A 258 -12.06 -8.67 -6.66
C ARG A 258 -10.96 -8.21 -7.58
N VAL A 259 -11.33 -7.62 -8.73
CA VAL A 259 -10.40 -7.14 -9.75
C VAL A 259 -10.91 -5.80 -10.25
N ALA A 260 -10.05 -4.79 -10.28
CA ALA A 260 -10.33 -3.51 -10.89
C ALA A 260 -9.42 -3.33 -12.12
N GLY A 261 -9.98 -2.86 -13.25
CA GLY A 261 -9.25 -2.69 -14.50
C GLY A 261 -10.16 -2.54 -15.71
N SER A 262 -9.56 -2.52 -16.91
CA SER A 262 -10.30 -2.55 -18.16
C SER A 262 -11.12 -3.84 -18.30
N GLU A 263 -12.17 -3.83 -19.17
CA GLU A 263 -13.00 -5.01 -19.41
C GLU A 263 -12.14 -6.22 -19.79
N ASN A 264 -11.19 -6.03 -20.71
CA ASN A 264 -10.29 -7.09 -21.15
C ASN A 264 -9.44 -7.66 -20.01
N THR A 265 -8.95 -6.80 -19.13
CA THR A 265 -8.17 -7.19 -17.97
C THR A 265 -9.00 -8.00 -16.98
N ILE A 266 -10.21 -7.54 -16.65
CA ILE A 266 -11.12 -8.26 -15.73
C ILE A 266 -11.47 -9.64 -16.30
N ARG A 267 -11.82 -9.74 -17.60
CA ARG A 267 -12.12 -11.01 -18.26
C ARG A 267 -10.92 -11.97 -18.29
N LYS A 268 -9.71 -11.45 -18.56
CA LYS A 268 -8.46 -12.23 -18.54
C LYS A 268 -8.17 -12.81 -17.16
N GLN A 269 -8.37 -12.01 -16.10
CA GLN A 269 -8.17 -12.48 -14.72
C GLN A 269 -9.25 -13.47 -14.29
N ALA A 270 -10.51 -13.31 -14.71
CA ALA A 270 -11.55 -14.29 -14.46
C ALA A 270 -11.19 -15.66 -15.05
N LYS A 271 -10.72 -15.71 -16.32
CA LYS A 271 -10.24 -16.93 -16.96
C LYS A 271 -9.06 -17.57 -16.21
N LYS A 272 -8.07 -16.78 -15.80
CA LYS A 272 -6.92 -17.28 -15.03
C LYS A 272 -7.33 -17.90 -13.70
N ALA A 273 -8.37 -17.34 -13.05
CA ALA A 273 -8.90 -17.83 -11.78
C ALA A 273 -9.95 -18.94 -11.94
N ASN A 274 -10.12 -19.46 -13.15
CA ASN A 274 -11.14 -20.48 -13.51
C ASN A 274 -12.58 -20.06 -13.11
N ASN A 275 -12.87 -18.75 -13.21
CA ASN A 275 -14.18 -18.19 -12.95
C ASN A 275 -14.83 -17.71 -14.26
N HIS A 276 -16.15 -17.82 -14.36
CA HIS A 276 -16.89 -17.37 -15.54
C HIS A 276 -16.87 -15.84 -15.69
N TRP A 277 -16.88 -15.10 -14.59
CA TRP A 277 -16.83 -13.64 -14.59
C TRP A 277 -16.42 -13.09 -13.22
N PHE A 278 -15.96 -11.82 -13.20
CA PHE A 278 -15.84 -11.03 -12.00
C PHE A 278 -16.72 -9.78 -12.09
N GLN A 279 -17.19 -9.28 -10.93
CA GLN A 279 -17.90 -8.02 -10.85
C GLN A 279 -17.00 -6.88 -11.35
N GLY A 280 -17.60 -5.91 -12.05
CA GLY A 280 -16.89 -4.74 -12.57
C GLY A 280 -16.75 -4.69 -14.08
N VAL A 281 -17.06 -5.76 -14.83
CA VAL A 281 -16.97 -5.77 -16.31
C VAL A 281 -17.86 -4.69 -16.92
N GLY A 282 -19.10 -4.51 -16.44
CA GLY A 282 -20.02 -3.47 -16.93
C GLY A 282 -19.51 -2.06 -16.60
N CYS A 283 -19.01 -1.86 -15.39
CA CYS A 283 -18.46 -0.58 -14.94
C CYS A 283 -17.15 -0.24 -15.64
N ALA A 284 -16.31 -1.25 -15.96
CA ALA A 284 -15.02 -1.06 -16.63
C ALA A 284 -15.13 -0.28 -17.94
N LYS A 285 -16.16 -0.54 -18.74
CA LYS A 285 -16.41 0.21 -19.99
C LYS A 285 -16.67 1.69 -19.77
N GLN A 286 -17.18 2.06 -18.60
CA GLN A 286 -17.48 3.46 -18.26
C GLN A 286 -16.22 4.19 -17.73
N HIS A 287 -15.29 3.45 -17.14
CA HIS A 287 -14.20 4.01 -16.33
C HIS A 287 -12.83 3.98 -17.02
N PHE A 288 -12.61 3.08 -17.99
CA PHE A 288 -11.31 2.94 -18.66
C PHE A 288 -11.42 3.18 -20.16
N ILE A 289 -10.38 3.78 -20.73
CA ILE A 289 -10.21 3.90 -22.18
C ILE A 289 -9.84 2.50 -22.70
N GLN A 290 -10.56 2.04 -23.72
CA GLN A 290 -10.21 0.81 -24.44
C GLN A 290 -9.02 1.04 -25.36
#